data_7fd2fe7af4d78571e1fa6ada05a81846
#
_entry.id   7fd2fe7af4d78571e1fa6ada05a81846
#
_cell.length_a   1.000
_cell.length_b   1.000
_cell.length_c   1.000
_cell.angle_alpha   90.00
_cell.angle_beta   90.00
_cell.angle_gamma   90.00
#
_symmetry.space_group_name_H-M   'P 1'
#
loop_
_entity.id
_entity.type
_entity.pdbx_description
1 polymer ?
#
loop_
_entity_poly.entity_id
_entity_poly.type
_entity_poly.pdbx_seq_one_letter_code
_entity_poly.pdbx_strand_id
1 'polypeptide(L)'
;MTFLGMPTAPRGVGQLRQEAPFPVAAASALEDSQLRRNLGHATSTIRAKRAAAVAEVPDWQELRAAGAAIKDDVLAHLDRYLLQLEEQVTARGGTVHWAGDANEANQIVTGLIRATGQTSVVKVKSMATQEIGLNEALAAAGIEATETDLAELIVQLGHDRPSHILVPAIHRNRNQIRDIFLREMPDAPPQLSDEPTELTAAARAHLRRKFLAAQVAISGANFAIAETGTLAVVESEGNGRMCLTLPRTLITVMGIEKILPAWRDLEVFLQLLPRSSTAERMNPYTSMWAGAVEGQEFHLVLLDNGRTATLADPRGRAALRCIRCSACLNVCPVYERTGGHAYGSVYPGPIGAVLSPQLTGVADNPDLPFASSLCGACYDVCPVAIDIPAMLVHLRSRVVDDKLAHHRGPTPEAAAMRGLAWTMSDPRRWTWALRAGRAGRLLGRRYDRIRHLPGPLGAWTSSRDLPRPPRQTFRDWWRAERSP
;
A
#
# COMPACT_ATOMS: atom_id res chain seq x y z
N MET A 1 2.14 -21.96 5.41
CA MET A 1 3.60 -21.72 5.49
C MET A 1 3.85 -20.57 6.45
N THR A 2 4.92 -20.63 7.21
CA THR A 2 5.32 -19.56 8.12
C THR A 2 6.53 -18.85 7.54
N PHE A 3 6.55 -17.51 7.55
CA PHE A 3 7.71 -16.71 7.21
C PHE A 3 8.39 -16.26 8.50
N LEU A 4 9.63 -16.66 8.72
CA LEU A 4 10.33 -16.45 9.98
C LEU A 4 9.55 -16.92 11.23
N GLY A 5 8.76 -18.00 11.10
CA GLY A 5 7.93 -18.52 12.19
C GLY A 5 6.57 -17.86 12.36
N MET A 6 6.24 -16.84 11.54
CA MET A 6 4.97 -16.13 11.63
C MET A 6 3.92 -16.74 10.70
N PRO A 7 2.65 -16.89 11.14
CA PRO A 7 1.58 -17.37 10.27
C PRO A 7 1.31 -16.35 9.17
N THR A 8 1.17 -16.83 7.94
CA THR A 8 0.75 -16.02 6.79
C THR A 8 -0.76 -16.06 6.62
N ALA A 9 -1.36 -14.93 6.25
CA ALA A 9 -2.78 -14.87 5.98
C ALA A 9 -3.16 -15.80 4.80
N PRO A 10 -4.30 -16.50 4.86
CA PRO A 10 -4.80 -17.28 3.73
C PRO A 10 -5.00 -16.38 2.49
N ARG A 11 -4.74 -16.93 1.30
CA ARG A 11 -5.02 -16.21 0.05
C ARG A 11 -6.51 -15.88 -0.07
N GLY A 12 -6.82 -14.69 -0.56
CA GLY A 12 -8.19 -14.20 -0.72
C GLY A 12 -8.79 -13.53 0.51
N VAL A 13 -8.12 -13.61 1.67
CA VAL A 13 -8.58 -13.00 2.93
C VAL A 13 -7.49 -12.10 3.51
N GLY A 14 -7.89 -10.98 4.12
CA GLY A 14 -6.96 -10.06 4.75
C GLY A 14 -6.00 -9.43 3.76
N GLN A 15 -4.69 -9.52 4.05
CA GLN A 15 -3.67 -8.81 3.30
C GLN A 15 -3.47 -9.32 1.87
N LEU A 16 -3.63 -10.63 1.64
CA LEU A 16 -3.43 -11.24 0.33
C LEU A 16 -4.77 -11.58 -0.32
N ARG A 17 -5.13 -10.82 -1.34
CA ARG A 17 -6.39 -10.94 -2.09
C ARG A 17 -6.15 -11.40 -3.54
N GLN A 18 -4.99 -11.98 -3.80
CA GLN A 18 -4.56 -12.35 -5.15
C GLN A 18 -5.32 -13.58 -5.66
N GLU A 19 -6.05 -13.40 -6.77
CA GLU A 19 -6.70 -14.48 -7.51
C GLU A 19 -5.80 -15.01 -8.65
N ALA A 20 -4.93 -14.15 -9.17
CA ALA A 20 -3.99 -14.46 -10.25
C ALA A 20 -2.63 -13.82 -9.96
N PRO A 21 -1.50 -14.38 -10.46
CA PRO A 21 -0.20 -13.74 -10.40
C PRO A 21 -0.21 -12.34 -11.01
N PHE A 22 0.60 -11.42 -10.47
CA PHE A 22 0.65 -10.02 -10.93
C PHE A 22 0.77 -9.86 -12.45
N PRO A 23 1.61 -10.62 -13.20
CA PRO A 23 1.71 -10.46 -14.64
C PRO A 23 0.40 -10.74 -15.38
N VAL A 24 -0.39 -11.72 -14.92
CA VAL A 24 -1.68 -12.09 -15.51
C VAL A 24 -2.73 -11.03 -15.20
N ALA A 25 -2.85 -10.63 -13.93
CA ALA A 25 -3.76 -9.58 -13.51
C ALA A 25 -3.44 -8.22 -14.17
N ALA A 26 -2.17 -7.89 -14.31
CA ALA A 26 -1.72 -6.69 -15.01
C ALA A 26 -2.05 -6.72 -16.50
N ALA A 27 -1.91 -7.86 -17.17
CA ALA A 27 -2.28 -8.01 -18.58
C ALA A 27 -3.78 -7.71 -18.78
N SER A 28 -4.64 -8.30 -17.95
CA SER A 28 -6.09 -8.03 -17.98
C SER A 28 -6.41 -6.54 -17.71
N ALA A 29 -5.78 -5.94 -16.70
CA ALA A 29 -6.00 -4.52 -16.37
C ALA A 29 -5.57 -3.58 -17.53
N LEU A 30 -4.58 -3.94 -18.32
CA LEU A 30 -4.13 -3.17 -19.49
C LEU A 30 -5.15 -3.13 -20.62
N GLU A 31 -6.09 -4.07 -20.69
CA GLU A 31 -7.19 -4.09 -21.67
C GLU A 31 -8.31 -3.12 -21.28
N ASP A 32 -8.46 -2.78 -19.99
CA ASP A 32 -9.47 -1.83 -19.50
C ASP A 32 -9.07 -0.39 -19.81
N SER A 33 -9.64 0.15 -20.89
CA SER A 33 -9.38 1.52 -21.32
C SER A 33 -9.96 2.58 -20.38
N GLN A 34 -11.06 2.28 -19.67
CA GLN A 34 -11.66 3.19 -18.68
C GLN A 34 -10.79 3.29 -17.44
N LEU A 35 -10.36 2.17 -16.88
CA LEU A 35 -9.44 2.12 -15.74
C LEU A 35 -8.18 2.95 -16.03
N ARG A 36 -7.57 2.76 -17.19
CA ARG A 36 -6.35 3.48 -17.60
C ARG A 36 -6.56 4.98 -17.72
N ARG A 37 -7.71 5.44 -18.25
CA ARG A 37 -8.04 6.87 -18.29
C ARG A 37 -8.26 7.45 -16.90
N ASN A 38 -9.02 6.76 -16.06
CA ASN A 38 -9.31 7.20 -14.69
C ASN A 38 -8.02 7.32 -13.87
N LEU A 39 -7.19 6.30 -13.88
CA LEU A 39 -5.91 6.30 -13.17
C LEU A 39 -4.95 7.38 -13.69
N GLY A 40 -4.78 7.48 -15.02
CA GLY A 40 -3.90 8.48 -15.63
C GLY A 40 -4.32 9.91 -15.28
N HIS A 41 -5.63 10.21 -15.29
CA HIS A 41 -6.15 11.53 -14.90
C HIS A 41 -5.95 11.79 -13.40
N ALA A 42 -6.37 10.86 -12.54
CA ALA A 42 -6.31 11.05 -11.09
C ALA A 42 -4.86 11.16 -10.59
N THR A 43 -3.97 10.24 -11.01
CA THR A 43 -2.56 10.26 -10.57
C THR A 43 -1.82 11.50 -11.08
N SER A 44 -2.05 11.94 -12.32
CA SER A 44 -1.42 13.17 -12.85
C SER A 44 -1.87 14.41 -12.11
N THR A 45 -3.17 14.51 -11.79
CA THR A 45 -3.75 15.62 -11.03
C THR A 45 -3.17 15.68 -9.62
N ILE A 46 -3.11 14.55 -8.91
CA ILE A 46 -2.55 14.47 -7.55
C ILE A 46 -1.07 14.81 -7.56
N ARG A 47 -0.30 14.31 -8.55
CA ARG A 47 1.13 14.65 -8.70
C ARG A 47 1.37 16.15 -8.86
N ALA A 48 0.61 16.80 -9.74
CA ALA A 48 0.74 18.24 -9.97
C ALA A 48 0.42 19.06 -8.72
N LYS A 49 -0.69 18.75 -8.04
CA LYS A 49 -1.07 19.39 -6.78
C LYS A 49 -0.01 19.19 -5.69
N ARG A 50 0.48 17.93 -5.54
CA ARG A 50 1.54 17.64 -4.57
C ARG A 50 2.83 18.44 -4.86
N ALA A 51 3.25 18.50 -6.11
CA ALA A 51 4.46 19.26 -6.47
C ALA A 51 4.33 20.73 -6.07
N ALA A 52 3.16 21.34 -6.28
CA ALA A 52 2.89 22.72 -5.86
C ALA A 52 2.92 22.86 -4.33
N ALA A 53 2.23 21.98 -3.59
CA ALA A 53 2.18 22.05 -2.12
C ALA A 53 3.56 21.81 -1.45
N VAL A 54 4.41 20.99 -2.07
CA VAL A 54 5.78 20.74 -1.60
C VAL A 54 6.70 21.92 -1.90
N ALA A 55 6.56 22.56 -3.05
CA ALA A 55 7.37 23.71 -3.43
C ALA A 55 7.16 24.93 -2.49
N GLU A 56 6.08 24.97 -1.71
CA GLU A 56 5.85 26.01 -0.70
C GLU A 56 6.70 25.84 0.57
N VAL A 57 7.38 24.69 0.74
CA VAL A 57 8.20 24.36 1.92
C VAL A 57 9.67 24.35 1.52
N PRO A 58 10.43 25.43 1.78
CA PRO A 58 11.82 25.55 1.31
C PRO A 58 12.76 24.48 1.87
N ASP A 59 12.53 24.05 3.10
CA ASP A 59 13.28 23.04 3.86
C ASP A 59 12.66 21.63 3.77
N TRP A 60 11.95 21.34 2.67
CA TRP A 60 11.28 20.04 2.49
C TRP A 60 12.20 18.83 2.64
N GLN A 61 13.46 18.94 2.22
CA GLN A 61 14.39 17.82 2.30
C GLN A 61 14.85 17.57 3.74
N GLU A 62 15.05 18.63 4.52
CA GLU A 62 15.35 18.57 5.95
C GLU A 62 14.15 17.98 6.72
N LEU A 63 12.94 18.40 6.38
CA LEU A 63 11.71 17.89 6.98
C LEU A 63 11.52 16.37 6.69
N ARG A 64 11.81 15.93 5.46
CA ARG A 64 11.85 14.51 5.09
C ARG A 64 12.88 13.72 5.90
N ALA A 65 14.07 14.28 6.05
CA ALA A 65 15.14 13.65 6.83
C ALA A 65 14.77 13.55 8.31
N ALA A 66 14.16 14.61 8.88
CA ALA A 66 13.66 14.62 10.25
C ALA A 66 12.57 13.53 10.45
N GLY A 67 11.59 13.44 9.55
CA GLY A 67 10.56 12.41 9.62
C GLY A 67 11.12 10.99 9.53
N ALA A 68 12.15 10.77 8.69
CA ALA A 68 12.84 9.49 8.61
C ALA A 68 13.61 9.17 9.89
N ALA A 69 14.34 10.15 10.45
CA ALA A 69 15.13 9.98 11.67
C ALA A 69 14.26 9.67 12.90
N ILE A 70 13.13 10.37 13.06
CA ILE A 70 12.15 10.08 14.12
C ILE A 70 11.64 8.65 14.01
N LYS A 71 11.29 8.20 12.79
CA LYS A 71 10.83 6.82 12.59
C LYS A 71 11.93 5.79 12.82
N ASP A 72 13.18 6.10 12.48
CA ASP A 72 14.31 5.19 12.77
C ASP A 72 14.58 5.06 14.26
N ASP A 73 14.50 6.16 15.01
CA ASP A 73 14.63 6.12 16.47
C ASP A 73 13.54 5.23 17.10
N VAL A 74 12.28 5.42 16.65
CA VAL A 74 11.17 4.54 17.08
C VAL A 74 11.45 3.07 16.79
N LEU A 75 11.89 2.75 15.57
CA LEU A 75 12.16 1.37 15.15
C LEU A 75 13.36 0.76 15.88
N ALA A 76 14.32 1.58 16.29
CA ALA A 76 15.47 1.14 17.08
C ALA A 76 15.11 0.86 18.55
N HIS A 77 14.08 1.49 19.10
CA HIS A 77 13.67 1.42 20.50
C HIS A 77 12.18 1.11 20.64
N LEU A 78 11.65 0.27 19.74
CA LEU A 78 10.21 0.03 19.59
C LEU A 78 9.58 -0.54 20.87
N ASP A 79 10.26 -1.45 21.54
CA ASP A 79 9.87 -2.04 22.82
C ASP A 79 9.64 -0.97 23.91
N ARG A 80 10.60 -0.07 24.06
CA ARG A 80 10.53 1.01 25.03
C ARG A 80 9.31 1.93 24.76
N TYR A 81 9.14 2.36 23.52
CA TYR A 81 8.05 3.28 23.16
C TYR A 81 6.68 2.61 23.22
N LEU A 82 6.58 1.32 22.95
CA LEU A 82 5.35 0.55 23.08
C LEU A 82 4.92 0.44 24.57
N LEU A 83 5.85 0.10 25.46
CA LEU A 83 5.58 0.03 26.91
C LEU A 83 5.17 1.40 27.47
N GLN A 84 5.86 2.46 27.06
CA GLN A 84 5.51 3.82 27.44
C GLN A 84 4.10 4.21 26.95
N LEU A 85 3.75 3.87 25.70
CA LEU A 85 2.41 4.11 25.16
C LEU A 85 1.34 3.38 25.96
N GLU A 86 1.55 2.09 26.27
CA GLU A 86 0.64 1.28 27.08
C GLU A 86 0.41 1.88 28.46
N GLU A 87 1.49 2.26 29.16
CA GLU A 87 1.42 2.93 30.45
C GLU A 87 0.57 4.20 30.38
N GLN A 88 0.84 5.07 29.41
CA GLN A 88 0.15 6.36 29.27
C GLN A 88 -1.32 6.22 28.88
N VAL A 89 -1.66 5.26 28.01
CA VAL A 89 -3.05 4.97 27.63
C VAL A 89 -3.81 4.39 28.83
N THR A 90 -3.22 3.45 29.54
CA THR A 90 -3.84 2.82 30.73
C THR A 90 -4.04 3.81 31.86
N ALA A 91 -3.07 4.67 32.13
CA ALA A 91 -3.18 5.71 33.14
C ALA A 91 -4.34 6.71 32.90
N ARG A 92 -4.82 6.77 31.61
CA ARG A 92 -5.96 7.60 31.18
C ARG A 92 -7.25 6.81 30.99
N GLY A 93 -7.35 5.62 31.58
CA GLY A 93 -8.55 4.79 31.56
C GLY A 93 -8.79 4.02 30.26
N GLY A 94 -7.83 3.97 29.33
CA GLY A 94 -7.89 3.10 28.17
C GLY A 94 -7.42 1.68 28.49
N THR A 95 -7.88 0.70 27.73
CA THR A 95 -7.42 -0.69 27.82
C THR A 95 -6.59 -1.03 26.59
N VAL A 96 -5.36 -1.50 26.80
CA VAL A 96 -4.46 -1.91 25.72
C VAL A 96 -4.51 -3.42 25.54
N HIS A 97 -4.62 -3.86 24.30
CA HIS A 97 -4.59 -5.26 23.88
C HIS A 97 -3.44 -5.47 22.90
N TRP A 98 -2.76 -6.58 23.02
CA TRP A 98 -1.69 -6.97 22.13
C TRP A 98 -2.17 -8.08 21.21
N ALA A 99 -1.92 -7.94 19.90
CA ALA A 99 -2.25 -8.94 18.91
C ALA A 99 -1.01 -9.27 18.06
N GLY A 100 -0.55 -10.52 18.13
CA GLY A 100 0.60 -11.01 17.37
C GLY A 100 0.28 -11.19 15.88
N ASP A 101 -0.98 -11.52 15.57
CA ASP A 101 -1.41 -11.76 14.20
C ASP A 101 -2.86 -11.28 13.91
N ALA A 102 -3.29 -11.46 12.66
CA ALA A 102 -4.62 -11.09 12.20
C ALA A 102 -5.75 -11.83 12.93
N ASN A 103 -5.56 -13.11 13.25
CA ASN A 103 -6.58 -13.92 13.90
C ASN A 103 -6.82 -13.45 15.34
N GLU A 104 -5.74 -13.22 16.08
CA GLU A 104 -5.81 -12.73 17.45
C GLU A 104 -6.46 -11.33 17.50
N ALA A 105 -6.06 -10.41 16.60
CA ALA A 105 -6.68 -9.10 16.51
C ALA A 105 -8.18 -9.18 16.22
N ASN A 106 -8.59 -10.02 15.28
CA ASN A 106 -10.00 -10.23 14.93
C ASN A 106 -10.78 -10.83 16.09
N GLN A 107 -10.20 -11.76 16.85
CA GLN A 107 -10.83 -12.36 18.04
C GLN A 107 -11.03 -11.30 19.14
N ILE A 108 -10.02 -10.49 19.42
CA ILE A 108 -10.09 -9.40 20.41
C ILE A 108 -11.21 -8.42 20.02
N VAL A 109 -11.19 -7.88 18.81
CA VAL A 109 -12.17 -6.88 18.34
C VAL A 109 -13.59 -7.47 18.36
N THR A 110 -13.79 -8.69 17.84
CA THR A 110 -15.09 -9.37 17.84
C THR A 110 -15.59 -9.62 19.26
N GLY A 111 -14.71 -10.03 20.17
CA GLY A 111 -15.02 -10.26 21.57
C GLY A 111 -15.48 -8.99 22.29
N LEU A 112 -14.78 -7.87 22.07
CA LEU A 112 -15.14 -6.57 22.61
C LEU A 112 -16.51 -6.10 22.12
N ILE A 113 -16.81 -6.24 20.83
CA ILE A 113 -18.12 -5.87 20.28
C ILE A 113 -19.23 -6.74 20.88
N ARG A 114 -19.03 -8.06 20.95
CA ARG A 114 -20.01 -8.97 21.55
C ARG A 114 -20.30 -8.67 23.02
N ALA A 115 -19.29 -8.24 23.76
CA ALA A 115 -19.47 -7.85 25.18
C ALA A 115 -20.42 -6.65 25.34
N THR A 116 -20.55 -5.78 24.34
CA THR A 116 -21.53 -4.69 24.33
C THR A 116 -22.95 -5.12 23.99
N GLY A 117 -23.16 -6.35 23.50
CA GLY A 117 -24.44 -6.83 22.97
C GLY A 117 -24.83 -6.26 21.59
N GLN A 118 -23.94 -5.50 20.93
CA GLN A 118 -24.21 -4.89 19.65
C GLN A 118 -23.89 -5.83 18.48
N THR A 119 -24.69 -5.73 17.41
CA THR A 119 -24.51 -6.48 16.16
C THR A 119 -24.20 -5.58 14.96
N SER A 120 -24.05 -4.27 15.19
CA SER A 120 -23.65 -3.30 14.17
C SER A 120 -22.65 -2.30 14.72
N VAL A 121 -21.69 -1.92 13.89
CA VAL A 121 -20.64 -0.95 14.22
C VAL A 121 -20.40 0.01 13.06
N VAL A 122 -19.93 1.22 13.35
CA VAL A 122 -19.37 2.13 12.36
C VAL A 122 -17.85 2.05 12.35
N LYS A 123 -17.23 2.24 11.20
CA LYS A 123 -15.80 2.04 11.05
C LYS A 123 -15.15 3.16 10.24
N VAL A 124 -14.07 3.72 10.77
CA VAL A 124 -13.17 4.61 10.04
C VAL A 124 -12.30 3.76 9.12
N LYS A 125 -12.07 4.23 7.90
CA LYS A 125 -11.10 3.60 7.01
C LYS A 125 -9.76 3.40 7.71
N SER A 126 -9.29 2.17 7.73
CA SER A 126 -8.00 1.82 8.31
C SER A 126 -7.32 0.71 7.51
N MET A 127 -6.09 0.97 7.08
CA MET A 127 -5.29 -0.05 6.40
C MET A 127 -4.96 -1.24 7.32
N ALA A 128 -4.82 -1.02 8.62
CA ALA A 128 -4.57 -2.10 9.58
C ALA A 128 -5.78 -3.05 9.68
N THR A 129 -7.00 -2.51 9.70
CA THR A 129 -8.21 -3.34 9.74
C THR A 129 -8.47 -4.08 8.43
N GLN A 130 -8.10 -3.48 7.28
CA GLN A 130 -8.15 -4.19 5.99
C GLN A 130 -7.10 -5.29 5.88
N GLU A 131 -5.91 -5.06 6.44
CA GLU A 131 -4.79 -6.00 6.47
C GLU A 131 -5.15 -7.31 7.19
N ILE A 132 -5.92 -7.22 8.27
CA ILE A 132 -6.37 -8.38 9.04
C ILE A 132 -7.69 -9.00 8.54
N GLY A 133 -8.33 -8.42 7.51
CA GLY A 133 -9.64 -8.89 7.02
C GLY A 133 -10.75 -8.71 8.04
N LEU A 134 -10.74 -7.60 8.78
CA LEU A 134 -11.67 -7.40 9.90
C LEU A 134 -13.13 -7.39 9.46
N ASN A 135 -13.48 -6.80 8.32
CA ASN A 135 -14.87 -6.76 7.84
C ASN A 135 -15.41 -8.16 7.57
N GLU A 136 -14.58 -9.03 6.97
CA GLU A 136 -14.90 -10.42 6.70
C GLU A 136 -15.06 -11.22 8.01
N ALA A 137 -14.18 -10.98 8.99
CA ALA A 137 -14.25 -11.63 10.30
C ALA A 137 -15.50 -11.21 11.10
N LEU A 138 -15.85 -9.92 11.07
CA LEU A 138 -17.06 -9.40 11.71
C LEU A 138 -18.33 -9.94 11.04
N ALA A 139 -18.40 -9.97 9.72
CA ALA A 139 -19.51 -10.55 8.98
C ALA A 139 -19.70 -12.03 9.30
N ALA A 140 -18.62 -12.82 9.38
CA ALA A 140 -18.66 -14.23 9.80
C ALA A 140 -19.14 -14.39 11.24
N ALA A 141 -18.96 -13.37 12.09
CA ALA A 141 -19.43 -13.33 13.47
C ALA A 141 -20.88 -12.80 13.62
N GLY A 142 -21.55 -12.44 12.52
CA GLY A 142 -22.88 -11.84 12.49
C GLY A 142 -22.92 -10.37 12.89
N ILE A 143 -21.82 -9.65 12.74
CA ILE A 143 -21.69 -8.21 13.06
C ILE A 143 -21.58 -7.42 11.75
N GLU A 144 -22.49 -6.48 11.56
CA GLU A 144 -22.46 -5.53 10.42
C GLU A 144 -21.48 -4.39 10.71
N ALA A 145 -20.43 -4.24 9.88
CA ALA A 145 -19.51 -3.12 9.94
C ALA A 145 -19.79 -2.15 8.78
N THR A 146 -20.18 -0.91 9.08
CA THR A 146 -20.42 0.13 8.08
C THR A 146 -19.18 1.00 7.91
N GLU A 147 -18.59 1.03 6.71
CA GLU A 147 -17.53 1.96 6.34
C GLU A 147 -18.07 3.38 6.27
N THR A 148 -17.34 4.34 6.81
CA THR A 148 -17.82 5.72 6.94
C THR A 148 -17.07 6.75 6.09
N ASP A 149 -15.94 6.38 5.47
CA ASP A 149 -15.29 7.14 4.41
C ASP A 149 -16.07 6.98 3.11
N LEU A 150 -16.29 8.05 2.35
CA LEU A 150 -17.12 8.00 1.15
C LEU A 150 -16.63 6.98 0.13
N ALA A 151 -15.32 6.94 -0.11
CA ALA A 151 -14.75 6.05 -1.10
C ALA A 151 -14.75 4.57 -0.64
N GLU A 152 -14.58 4.30 0.66
CA GLU A 152 -14.74 2.96 1.22
C GLU A 152 -16.19 2.51 1.24
N LEU A 153 -17.14 3.41 1.53
CA LEU A 153 -18.58 3.13 1.44
C LEU A 153 -18.96 2.70 0.02
N ILE A 154 -18.47 3.41 -1.01
CA ILE A 154 -18.70 3.05 -2.42
C ILE A 154 -18.19 1.65 -2.73
N VAL A 155 -16.97 1.35 -2.26
CA VAL A 155 -16.35 0.02 -2.44
C VAL A 155 -17.15 -1.05 -1.72
N GLN A 156 -17.55 -0.81 -0.46
CA GLN A 156 -18.33 -1.74 0.35
C GLN A 156 -19.70 -2.03 -0.28
N LEU A 157 -20.46 -0.99 -0.61
CA LEU A 157 -21.75 -1.11 -1.28
C LEU A 157 -21.65 -1.73 -2.68
N GLY A 158 -20.53 -1.50 -3.36
CA GLY A 158 -20.25 -2.11 -4.67
C GLY A 158 -19.81 -3.56 -4.60
N HIS A 159 -19.70 -4.17 -3.41
CA HIS A 159 -19.13 -5.51 -3.18
C HIS A 159 -17.77 -5.67 -3.86
N ASP A 160 -16.96 -4.62 -3.79
CA ASP A 160 -15.69 -4.47 -4.51
C ASP A 160 -14.51 -4.40 -3.52
N ARG A 161 -13.30 -4.21 -4.05
CA ARG A 161 -12.07 -4.10 -3.27
C ARG A 161 -11.43 -2.73 -3.48
N PRO A 162 -10.78 -2.16 -2.46
CA PRO A 162 -10.02 -0.92 -2.60
C PRO A 162 -8.90 -1.06 -3.64
N SER A 163 -8.79 -0.09 -4.55
CA SER A 163 -7.74 -0.05 -5.58
C SER A 163 -6.59 0.93 -5.26
N HIS A 164 -6.77 1.78 -4.25
CA HIS A 164 -5.79 2.78 -3.83
C HIS A 164 -5.84 2.97 -2.31
N ILE A 165 -4.69 3.25 -1.68
CA ILE A 165 -4.61 3.41 -0.22
C ILE A 165 -5.43 4.62 0.25
N LEU A 166 -5.40 5.73 -0.49
CA LEU A 166 -6.06 7.00 -0.11
C LEU A 166 -7.42 7.19 -0.78
N VAL A 167 -7.55 6.82 -2.03
CA VAL A 167 -8.77 6.96 -2.84
C VAL A 167 -9.25 5.58 -3.30
N PRO A 168 -9.86 4.78 -2.41
CA PRO A 168 -10.18 3.36 -2.66
C PRO A 168 -10.95 3.10 -3.95
N ALA A 169 -11.93 3.96 -4.28
CA ALA A 169 -12.82 3.85 -5.44
C ALA A 169 -12.29 4.54 -6.72
N ILE A 170 -10.97 4.82 -6.82
CA ILE A 170 -10.34 5.53 -7.95
C ILE A 170 -10.63 4.92 -9.33
N HIS A 171 -11.00 3.66 -9.38
CA HIS A 171 -11.35 2.90 -10.59
C HIS A 171 -12.80 3.09 -11.03
N ARG A 172 -13.67 3.65 -10.18
CA ARG A 172 -15.10 3.88 -10.45
C ARG A 172 -15.36 5.27 -11.03
N ASN A 173 -16.35 5.38 -11.92
CA ASN A 173 -16.86 6.66 -12.38
C ASN A 173 -18.19 7.03 -11.69
N ARG A 174 -18.64 8.26 -11.87
CA ARG A 174 -19.82 8.80 -11.19
C ARG A 174 -21.11 8.03 -11.50
N ASN A 175 -21.33 7.62 -12.76
CA ASN A 175 -22.48 6.82 -13.15
C ASN A 175 -22.51 5.48 -12.41
N GLN A 176 -21.35 4.81 -12.32
CA GLN A 176 -21.25 3.55 -11.57
C GLN A 176 -21.53 3.75 -10.08
N ILE A 177 -21.07 4.86 -9.50
CA ILE A 177 -21.34 5.21 -8.09
C ILE A 177 -22.83 5.45 -7.88
N ARG A 178 -23.50 6.23 -8.76
CA ARG A 178 -24.94 6.42 -8.73
C ARG A 178 -25.69 5.09 -8.76
N ASP A 179 -25.35 4.22 -9.69
CA ASP A 179 -26.00 2.93 -9.87
C ASP A 179 -25.81 2.01 -8.64
N ILE A 180 -24.65 2.05 -7.99
CA ILE A 180 -24.38 1.37 -6.72
C ILE A 180 -25.30 1.94 -5.63
N PHE A 181 -25.39 3.25 -5.46
CA PHE A 181 -26.22 3.88 -4.43
C PHE A 181 -27.70 3.56 -4.61
N LEU A 182 -28.21 3.64 -5.84
CA LEU A 182 -29.62 3.32 -6.15
C LEU A 182 -29.95 1.84 -5.85
N ARG A 183 -29.00 0.94 -5.99
CA ARG A 183 -29.21 -0.49 -5.77
C ARG A 183 -29.06 -0.89 -4.30
N GLU A 184 -28.06 -0.34 -3.60
CA GLU A 184 -27.61 -0.83 -2.30
C GLU A 184 -28.02 0.06 -1.11
N MET A 185 -28.37 1.32 -1.34
CA MET A 185 -28.85 2.23 -0.30
C MET A 185 -30.37 2.33 -0.32
N PRO A 186 -31.09 1.71 0.65
CA PRO A 186 -32.55 1.72 0.67
C PRO A 186 -33.17 3.11 0.74
N ASP A 187 -32.41 4.08 1.19
CA ASP A 187 -32.77 5.47 1.42
C ASP A 187 -32.21 6.44 0.35
N ALA A 188 -31.62 5.92 -0.72
CA ALA A 188 -31.19 6.73 -1.85
C ALA A 188 -32.39 7.36 -2.55
N PRO A 189 -32.33 8.66 -2.91
CA PRO A 189 -33.39 9.29 -3.69
C PRO A 189 -33.60 8.52 -5.00
N PRO A 190 -34.87 8.18 -5.39
CA PRO A 190 -35.12 7.42 -6.62
C PRO A 190 -34.65 8.12 -7.91
N GLN A 191 -34.52 9.46 -7.87
CA GLN A 191 -34.09 10.30 -9.00
C GLN A 191 -32.65 10.80 -8.81
N LEU A 192 -31.80 10.06 -8.06
CA LEU A 192 -30.40 10.42 -7.82
C LEU A 192 -29.66 10.56 -9.15
N SER A 193 -29.04 11.72 -9.39
CA SER A 193 -28.18 11.95 -10.56
C SER A 193 -26.74 11.56 -10.29
N ASP A 194 -25.87 11.66 -11.30
CA ASP A 194 -24.41 11.44 -11.15
C ASP A 194 -23.64 12.72 -10.80
N GLU A 195 -24.36 13.79 -10.44
CA GLU A 195 -23.74 15.03 -9.95
C GLU A 195 -23.08 14.81 -8.59
N PRO A 196 -21.80 15.20 -8.41
CA PRO A 196 -21.04 14.93 -7.19
C PRO A 196 -21.71 15.44 -5.91
N THR A 197 -22.39 16.60 -5.99
CA THR A 197 -23.07 17.21 -4.85
C THR A 197 -24.25 16.34 -4.39
N GLU A 198 -25.03 15.79 -5.32
CA GLU A 198 -26.17 14.92 -5.01
C GLU A 198 -25.71 13.56 -4.46
N LEU A 199 -24.69 12.95 -5.08
CA LEU A 199 -24.09 11.71 -4.58
C LEU A 199 -23.56 11.87 -3.16
N THR A 200 -22.85 12.96 -2.90
CA THR A 200 -22.31 13.27 -1.57
C THR A 200 -23.42 13.54 -0.55
N ALA A 201 -24.50 14.23 -0.95
CA ALA A 201 -25.65 14.49 -0.08
C ALA A 201 -26.38 13.19 0.30
N ALA A 202 -26.56 12.25 -0.65
CA ALA A 202 -27.16 10.94 -0.40
C ALA A 202 -26.32 10.12 0.58
N ALA A 203 -25.00 10.02 0.35
CA ALA A 203 -24.08 9.33 1.25
C ALA A 203 -24.08 9.95 2.65
N ARG A 204 -24.07 11.29 2.75
CA ARG A 204 -24.14 12.02 4.03
C ARG A 204 -25.42 11.69 4.80
N ALA A 205 -26.57 11.69 4.12
CA ALA A 205 -27.84 11.37 4.75
C ALA A 205 -27.88 9.93 5.27
N HIS A 206 -27.35 8.99 4.48
CA HIS A 206 -27.22 7.59 4.86
C HIS A 206 -26.31 7.41 6.08
N LEU A 207 -25.10 7.91 6.03
CA LEU A 207 -24.11 7.77 7.10
C LEU A 207 -24.54 8.49 8.39
N ARG A 208 -25.22 9.65 8.29
CA ARG A 208 -25.71 10.35 9.47
C ARG A 208 -26.61 9.47 10.34
N ARG A 209 -27.50 8.67 9.73
CA ARG A 209 -28.35 7.73 10.50
C ARG A 209 -27.52 6.64 11.17
N LYS A 210 -26.55 6.08 10.45
CA LYS A 210 -25.63 5.07 10.99
C LYS A 210 -24.82 5.62 12.17
N PHE A 211 -24.27 6.82 12.07
CA PHE A 211 -23.54 7.49 13.18
C PHE A 211 -24.40 7.70 14.42
N LEU A 212 -25.63 8.20 14.25
CA LEU A 212 -26.52 8.49 15.37
C LEU A 212 -27.05 7.22 16.06
N ALA A 213 -27.09 6.09 15.39
CA ALA A 213 -27.50 4.81 15.93
C ALA A 213 -26.34 4.01 16.55
N ALA A 214 -25.10 4.29 16.15
CA ALA A 214 -23.94 3.49 16.52
C ALA A 214 -23.60 3.62 18.02
N GLN A 215 -23.42 2.48 18.70
CA GLN A 215 -22.93 2.39 20.08
C GLN A 215 -21.47 1.98 20.13
N VAL A 216 -20.95 1.37 19.05
CA VAL A 216 -19.57 0.91 18.93
C VAL A 216 -18.97 1.48 17.66
N ALA A 217 -17.75 2.02 17.76
CA ALA A 217 -16.96 2.39 16.58
C ALA A 217 -15.60 1.69 16.58
N ILE A 218 -15.13 1.42 15.36
CA ILE A 218 -13.78 0.94 15.11
C ILE A 218 -13.01 2.02 14.37
N SER A 219 -11.81 2.35 14.87
CA SER A 219 -10.90 3.29 14.21
C SER A 219 -9.53 2.66 13.97
N GLY A 220 -8.73 3.30 13.13
CA GLY A 220 -7.29 3.20 13.14
C GLY A 220 -6.66 4.43 13.79
N ALA A 221 -5.32 4.50 13.77
CA ALA A 221 -4.59 5.72 14.07
C ALA A 221 -3.50 5.95 13.01
N ASN A 222 -3.31 7.22 12.63
CA ASN A 222 -2.17 7.59 11.80
C ASN A 222 -0.90 7.57 12.65
N PHE A 223 -0.99 8.06 13.89
CA PHE A 223 0.11 8.14 14.85
C PHE A 223 -0.39 7.90 16.28
N ALA A 224 0.49 7.36 17.11
CA ALA A 224 0.33 7.28 18.56
C ALA A 224 1.59 7.86 19.23
N ILE A 225 1.40 8.79 20.17
CA ILE A 225 2.48 9.52 20.84
C ILE A 225 2.80 8.82 22.15
N ALA A 226 3.97 8.20 22.27
CA ALA A 226 4.37 7.43 23.46
C ALA A 226 4.40 8.27 24.71
N GLU A 227 4.94 9.50 24.64
CA GLU A 227 5.06 10.43 25.76
C GLU A 227 3.73 10.74 26.44
N THR A 228 2.63 10.80 25.68
CA THR A 228 1.34 11.28 26.20
C THR A 228 0.22 10.25 26.12
N GLY A 229 0.42 9.11 25.48
CA GLY A 229 -0.67 8.16 25.20
C GLY A 229 -1.70 8.68 24.20
N THR A 230 -1.38 9.78 23.50
CA THR A 230 -2.31 10.42 22.56
C THR A 230 -2.28 9.70 21.22
N LEU A 231 -3.46 9.41 20.69
CA LEU A 231 -3.62 8.92 19.32
C LEU A 231 -4.10 10.06 18.42
N ALA A 232 -3.71 10.01 17.14
CA ALA A 232 -4.08 11.00 16.15
C ALA A 232 -4.63 10.34 14.90
N VAL A 233 -5.77 10.84 14.42
CA VAL A 233 -6.37 10.55 13.10
C VAL A 233 -6.36 11.82 12.27
N VAL A 234 -5.84 11.71 11.06
CA VAL A 234 -5.74 12.80 10.09
C VAL A 234 -6.66 12.47 8.91
N GLU A 235 -7.66 13.30 8.68
CA GLU A 235 -8.72 13.03 7.70
C GLU A 235 -9.26 14.31 7.04
N SER A 236 -10.05 14.17 5.96
CA SER A 236 -10.60 15.31 5.20
C SER A 236 -12.13 15.38 5.26
N GLU A 237 -12.84 14.38 5.77
CA GLU A 237 -14.30 14.25 5.68
C GLU A 237 -15.03 14.49 7.02
N GLY A 238 -14.35 14.37 8.15
CA GLY A 238 -14.94 14.47 9.49
C GLY A 238 -15.63 13.18 9.97
N ASN A 239 -15.65 12.12 9.16
CA ASN A 239 -16.20 10.82 9.51
C ASN A 239 -15.45 10.14 10.66
N GLY A 240 -14.12 10.26 10.70
CA GLY A 240 -13.31 9.78 11.80
C GLY A 240 -13.69 10.47 13.11
N ARG A 241 -13.82 11.80 13.13
CA ARG A 241 -14.28 12.55 14.31
C ARG A 241 -15.63 12.04 14.82
N MET A 242 -16.59 11.76 13.92
CA MET A 242 -17.90 11.21 14.31
C MET A 242 -17.76 9.83 14.97
N CYS A 243 -16.92 8.95 14.40
CA CYS A 243 -16.63 7.63 14.98
C CYS A 243 -15.92 7.71 16.34
N LEU A 244 -15.05 8.72 16.55
CA LEU A 244 -14.30 8.86 17.79
C LEU A 244 -15.15 9.41 18.95
N THR A 245 -16.18 10.21 18.65
CA THR A 245 -16.88 11.02 19.66
C THR A 245 -18.30 10.56 20.00
N LEU A 246 -19.01 9.88 19.08
CA LEU A 246 -20.42 9.53 19.30
C LEU A 246 -20.63 8.19 20.00
N PRO A 247 -19.93 7.10 19.66
CA PRO A 247 -20.16 5.79 20.25
C PRO A 247 -19.67 5.71 21.72
N ARG A 248 -20.33 4.83 22.48
CA ARG A 248 -19.94 4.54 23.87
C ARG A 248 -18.72 3.67 23.99
N THR A 249 -18.45 2.85 22.98
CA THR A 249 -17.26 1.99 22.94
C THR A 249 -16.46 2.31 21.67
N LEU A 250 -15.20 2.72 21.86
CA LEU A 250 -14.25 2.99 20.80
C LEU A 250 -13.15 1.93 20.80
N ILE A 251 -12.96 1.24 19.69
CA ILE A 251 -11.92 0.24 19.49
C ILE A 251 -10.98 0.75 18.40
N THR A 252 -9.72 1.01 18.74
CA THR A 252 -8.69 1.46 17.79
C THR A 252 -7.72 0.33 17.48
N VAL A 253 -7.57 -0.05 16.20
CA VAL A 253 -6.60 -1.06 15.75
C VAL A 253 -5.45 -0.36 15.05
N MET A 254 -4.23 -0.55 15.54
CA MET A 254 -3.04 0.17 15.07
C MET A 254 -1.83 -0.76 14.96
N GLY A 255 -1.09 -0.68 13.85
CA GLY A 255 0.21 -1.34 13.75
C GLY A 255 1.24 -0.72 14.70
N ILE A 256 2.04 -1.57 15.34
CA ILE A 256 3.05 -1.17 16.32
C ILE A 256 4.07 -0.15 15.78
N GLU A 257 4.26 -0.07 14.46
CA GLU A 257 5.15 0.88 13.80
C GLU A 257 4.63 2.33 13.77
N LYS A 258 3.39 2.59 14.21
CA LYS A 258 2.74 3.92 14.10
C LYS A 258 3.10 4.89 15.22
N ILE A 259 4.00 4.51 16.10
CA ILE A 259 4.41 5.32 17.26
C ILE A 259 5.27 6.51 16.84
N LEU A 260 5.12 7.60 17.58
CA LEU A 260 6.02 8.75 17.66
C LEU A 260 6.51 8.91 19.09
N PRO A 261 7.78 9.32 19.32
CA PRO A 261 8.34 9.45 20.66
C PRO A 261 7.65 10.50 21.52
N ALA A 262 7.56 11.72 21.01
CA ALA A 262 7.08 12.88 21.74
C ALA A 262 6.02 13.67 20.97
N TRP A 263 5.26 14.49 21.70
CA TRP A 263 4.21 15.35 21.15
C TRP A 263 4.73 16.30 20.06
N ARG A 264 5.89 16.89 20.27
CA ARG A 264 6.53 17.79 19.28
C ARG A 264 6.83 17.11 17.95
N ASP A 265 7.06 15.79 17.96
CA ASP A 265 7.40 15.05 16.73
C ASP A 265 6.19 14.92 15.79
N LEU A 266 4.97 15.04 16.31
CA LEU A 266 3.74 15.04 15.52
C LEU A 266 3.71 16.20 14.51
N GLU A 267 4.27 17.36 14.85
CA GLU A 267 4.31 18.54 13.98
C GLU A 267 4.97 18.23 12.62
N VAL A 268 6.07 17.48 12.64
CA VAL A 268 6.77 17.04 11.43
C VAL A 268 5.83 16.25 10.51
N PHE A 269 5.08 15.32 11.08
CA PHE A 269 4.20 14.45 10.31
C PHE A 269 2.91 15.13 9.86
N LEU A 270 2.41 16.12 10.60
CA LEU A 270 1.27 16.95 10.17
C LEU A 270 1.62 17.86 8.99
N GLN A 271 2.90 18.11 8.74
CA GLN A 271 3.36 18.78 7.53
C GLN A 271 3.60 17.79 6.39
N LEU A 272 4.26 16.65 6.66
CA LEU A 272 4.64 15.65 5.66
C LEU A 272 3.42 14.90 5.08
N LEU A 273 2.49 14.46 5.93
CA LEU A 273 1.39 13.59 5.51
C LEU A 273 0.38 14.29 4.60
N PRO A 274 -0.24 15.44 4.96
CA PRO A 274 -1.23 16.10 4.11
C PRO A 274 -0.68 16.49 2.74
N ARG A 275 0.51 17.12 2.70
CA ARG A 275 1.15 17.52 1.44
C ARG A 275 1.46 16.34 0.54
N SER A 276 1.77 15.19 1.12
CA SER A 276 2.13 13.98 0.37
C SER A 276 0.92 13.15 -0.04
N SER A 277 -0.22 13.28 0.64
CA SER A 277 -1.44 12.49 0.41
C SER A 277 -2.44 13.23 -0.50
N THR A 278 -3.16 14.21 0.05
CA THR A 278 -4.19 15.00 -0.64
C THR A 278 -3.65 16.27 -1.28
N ALA A 279 -2.36 16.55 -1.09
CA ALA A 279 -1.69 17.77 -1.52
C ALA A 279 -2.25 19.04 -0.85
N GLU A 280 -2.62 18.92 0.41
CA GLU A 280 -3.10 20.00 1.26
C GLU A 280 -1.98 20.52 2.16
N ARG A 281 -1.98 21.80 2.47
CA ARG A 281 -1.06 22.40 3.45
C ARG A 281 -1.30 21.81 4.84
N MET A 282 -2.57 21.57 5.16
CA MET A 282 -3.06 21.00 6.39
C MET A 282 -4.37 20.26 6.14
N ASN A 283 -4.59 19.13 6.76
CA ASN A 283 -5.87 18.44 6.66
C ASN A 283 -6.99 19.24 7.32
N PRO A 284 -8.23 19.23 6.79
CA PRO A 284 -9.37 19.88 7.39
C PRO A 284 -9.66 19.41 8.82
N TYR A 285 -9.45 18.13 9.09
CA TYR A 285 -9.66 17.54 10.40
C TYR A 285 -8.43 16.75 10.86
N THR A 286 -7.93 17.11 12.04
CA THR A 286 -6.98 16.31 12.81
C THR A 286 -7.57 16.10 14.19
N SER A 287 -8.03 14.86 14.43
CA SER A 287 -8.65 14.49 15.71
C SER A 287 -7.64 13.76 16.56
N MET A 288 -7.53 14.18 17.82
CA MET A 288 -6.60 13.63 18.80
C MET A 288 -7.35 13.29 20.08
N TRP A 289 -7.01 12.18 20.71
CA TRP A 289 -7.57 11.76 21.99
C TRP A 289 -6.53 10.99 22.80
N ALA A 290 -6.65 11.04 24.12
CA ALA A 290 -5.75 10.37 25.04
C ALA A 290 -6.59 9.62 26.09
N GLY A 291 -6.66 8.30 25.94
CA GLY A 291 -7.44 7.44 26.85
C GLY A 291 -8.94 7.55 26.66
N ALA A 292 -9.69 7.11 27.69
CA ALA A 292 -11.15 7.14 27.72
C ALA A 292 -11.65 8.54 28.12
N VAL A 293 -12.78 8.95 27.53
CA VAL A 293 -13.54 10.12 27.99
C VAL A 293 -14.74 9.67 28.83
N GLU A 294 -15.32 10.59 29.64
CA GLU A 294 -16.46 10.25 30.45
C GLU A 294 -17.62 9.65 29.64
N GLY A 295 -18.10 8.48 30.07
CA GLY A 295 -19.18 7.74 29.39
C GLY A 295 -18.75 6.95 28.16
N GLN A 296 -17.45 6.89 27.85
CA GLN A 296 -16.91 6.09 26.75
C GLN A 296 -15.87 5.08 27.25
N GLU A 297 -15.96 3.84 26.78
CA GLU A 297 -14.91 2.83 26.91
C GLU A 297 -13.96 2.95 25.73
N PHE A 298 -12.65 2.93 26.00
CA PHE A 298 -11.61 3.01 24.98
C PHE A 298 -10.69 1.80 25.02
N HIS A 299 -10.57 1.11 23.88
CA HIS A 299 -9.69 -0.03 23.68
C HIS A 299 -8.70 0.25 22.54
N LEU A 300 -7.41 0.01 22.80
CA LEU A 300 -6.33 0.09 21.82
C LEU A 300 -5.79 -1.31 21.55
N VAL A 301 -5.91 -1.78 20.31
CA VAL A 301 -5.32 -3.05 19.83
C VAL A 301 -4.03 -2.76 19.09
N LEU A 302 -2.90 -3.14 19.67
CA LEU A 302 -1.56 -3.03 19.08
C LEU A 302 -1.28 -4.29 18.27
N LEU A 303 -1.11 -4.11 16.96
CA LEU A 303 -0.99 -5.19 15.99
C LEU A 303 0.45 -5.37 15.51
N ASP A 304 1.04 -6.55 15.73
CA ASP A 304 2.31 -6.92 15.10
C ASP A 304 2.12 -7.38 13.64
N ASN A 305 1.50 -8.49 13.42
CA ASN A 305 1.17 -9.07 12.11
C ASN A 305 2.36 -9.00 11.11
N GLY A 306 3.55 -9.43 11.53
CA GLY A 306 4.76 -9.50 10.72
C GLY A 306 5.67 -8.27 10.80
N ARG A 307 5.36 -7.28 11.62
CA ARG A 307 6.18 -6.05 11.75
C ARG A 307 7.49 -6.31 12.46
N THR A 308 7.50 -7.12 13.51
CA THR A 308 8.74 -7.53 14.19
C THR A 308 9.66 -8.35 13.28
N ALA A 309 9.10 -9.22 12.44
CA ALA A 309 9.86 -9.95 11.42
C ALA A 309 10.45 -9.00 10.36
N THR A 310 9.69 -8.00 9.93
CA THR A 310 10.17 -6.95 9.02
C THR A 310 11.27 -6.10 9.67
N LEU A 311 11.13 -5.78 10.96
CA LEU A 311 12.10 -5.02 11.74
C LEU A 311 13.44 -5.76 11.87
N ALA A 312 13.40 -7.08 11.95
CA ALA A 312 14.58 -7.95 12.03
C ALA A 312 15.42 -7.95 10.74
N ASP A 313 14.86 -7.56 9.57
CA ASP A 313 15.61 -7.46 8.32
C ASP A 313 16.31 -6.08 8.22
N PRO A 314 17.66 -6.00 8.31
CA PRO A 314 18.37 -4.73 8.27
C PRO A 314 18.17 -3.90 7.00
N ARG A 315 17.86 -4.57 5.87
CA ARG A 315 17.62 -3.90 4.58
C ARG A 315 16.14 -3.59 4.36
N GLY A 316 15.25 -4.39 4.95
CA GLY A 316 13.80 -4.27 4.79
C GLY A 316 13.13 -3.35 5.81
N ARG A 317 13.70 -3.21 7.00
CA ARG A 317 13.07 -2.52 8.16
C ARG A 317 12.61 -1.09 7.87
N ALA A 318 13.31 -0.36 7.01
CA ALA A 318 12.92 1.00 6.65
C ALA A 318 11.55 1.09 5.94
N ALA A 319 10.97 -0.02 5.44
CA ALA A 319 9.59 -0.06 4.97
C ALA A 319 8.59 0.30 6.09
N LEU A 320 8.91 0.04 7.36
CA LEU A 320 8.09 0.37 8.51
C LEU A 320 8.05 1.87 8.84
N ARG A 321 8.91 2.71 8.25
CA ARG A 321 8.77 4.19 8.30
C ARG A 321 7.48 4.67 7.64
N CYS A 322 6.84 3.85 6.79
CA CYS A 322 5.75 4.27 5.93
C CYS A 322 4.56 4.84 6.71
N ILE A 323 4.19 6.10 6.38
CA ILE A 323 3.03 6.81 6.94
C ILE A 323 1.75 6.66 6.11
N ARG A 324 1.75 5.79 5.10
CA ARG A 324 0.59 5.44 4.23
C ARG A 324 0.03 6.63 3.41
N CYS A 325 0.87 7.59 3.02
CA CYS A 325 0.48 8.78 2.28
C CYS A 325 0.15 8.55 0.79
N SER A 326 0.44 7.39 0.22
CA SER A 326 0.19 7.04 -1.20
C SER A 326 1.01 7.81 -2.25
N ALA A 327 1.91 8.72 -1.88
CA ALA A 327 2.68 9.50 -2.86
C ALA A 327 3.42 8.60 -3.88
N CYS A 328 3.97 7.49 -3.43
CA CYS A 328 4.67 6.53 -4.28
C CYS A 328 3.75 5.83 -5.31
N LEU A 329 2.47 5.63 -5.00
CA LEU A 329 1.48 5.09 -5.94
C LEU A 329 1.23 6.07 -7.08
N ASN A 330 1.03 7.34 -6.75
CA ASN A 330 0.67 8.39 -7.69
C ASN A 330 1.76 8.74 -8.71
N VAL A 331 3.03 8.39 -8.43
CA VAL A 331 4.16 8.60 -9.37
C VAL A 331 4.59 7.34 -10.09
N CYS A 332 4.02 6.19 -9.72
CA CYS A 332 4.47 4.90 -10.25
C CYS A 332 3.91 4.64 -11.66
N PRO A 333 4.78 4.49 -12.69
CA PRO A 333 4.32 4.21 -14.04
C PRO A 333 3.67 2.82 -14.17
N VAL A 334 3.96 1.89 -13.28
CA VAL A 334 3.31 0.56 -13.25
C VAL A 334 1.91 0.69 -12.68
N TYR A 335 1.76 1.30 -11.49
CA TYR A 335 0.47 1.51 -10.86
C TYR A 335 -0.50 2.33 -11.74
N GLU A 336 -0.03 3.40 -12.36
CA GLU A 336 -0.82 4.24 -13.28
C GLU A 336 -1.44 3.42 -14.44
N ARG A 337 -0.83 2.30 -14.83
CA ARG A 337 -1.29 1.45 -15.93
C ARG A 337 -2.15 0.28 -15.48
N THR A 338 -1.85 -0.33 -14.34
CA THR A 338 -2.47 -1.59 -13.90
C THR A 338 -3.51 -1.40 -12.80
N GLY A 339 -3.48 -0.27 -12.08
CA GLY A 339 -4.30 -0.08 -10.88
C GLY A 339 -3.86 -0.95 -9.71
N GLY A 340 -4.59 -0.83 -8.61
CA GLY A 340 -4.26 -1.51 -7.36
C GLY A 340 -4.67 -2.98 -7.34
N HIS A 341 -5.76 -3.34 -7.98
CA HIS A 341 -6.28 -4.70 -7.98
C HIS A 341 -5.28 -5.72 -8.55
N ALA A 342 -4.50 -5.31 -9.56
CA ALA A 342 -3.48 -6.18 -10.16
C ALA A 342 -2.41 -6.66 -9.17
N TYR A 343 -2.16 -5.89 -8.10
CA TYR A 343 -1.18 -6.28 -7.07
C TYR A 343 -1.70 -7.42 -6.17
N GLY A 344 -3.00 -7.65 -6.11
CA GLY A 344 -3.57 -8.71 -5.27
C GLY A 344 -3.24 -8.58 -3.79
N SER A 345 -3.01 -7.37 -3.31
CA SER A 345 -2.61 -7.05 -1.94
C SER A 345 -3.36 -5.81 -1.44
N VAL A 346 -3.61 -5.75 -0.14
CA VAL A 346 -4.17 -4.57 0.54
C VAL A 346 -3.28 -3.34 0.34
N TYR A 347 -1.97 -3.55 0.28
CA TYR A 347 -1.01 -2.50 -0.06
C TYR A 347 -0.61 -2.60 -1.53
N PRO A 348 -1.19 -1.80 -2.45
CA PRO A 348 -0.78 -1.79 -3.84
C PRO A 348 0.41 -0.85 -4.09
N GLY A 349 0.93 -0.89 -5.31
CA GLY A 349 1.98 0.03 -5.77
C GLY A 349 3.35 -0.24 -5.14
N PRO A 350 4.28 0.74 -5.22
CA PRO A 350 5.66 0.53 -4.79
C PRO A 350 5.82 0.14 -3.32
N ILE A 351 5.06 0.77 -2.41
CA ILE A 351 5.14 0.42 -0.99
C ILE A 351 4.61 -1.00 -0.73
N GLY A 352 3.53 -1.41 -1.41
CA GLY A 352 3.01 -2.76 -1.29
C GLY A 352 3.97 -3.80 -1.85
N ALA A 353 4.68 -3.47 -2.93
CA ALA A 353 5.67 -4.36 -3.53
C ALA A 353 6.87 -4.66 -2.61
N VAL A 354 7.11 -3.84 -1.59
CA VAL A 354 8.14 -4.10 -0.57
C VAL A 354 7.57 -4.52 0.78
N LEU A 355 6.42 -3.96 1.19
CA LEU A 355 5.86 -4.22 2.52
C LEU A 355 5.15 -5.58 2.58
N SER A 356 4.26 -5.89 1.62
CA SER A 356 3.49 -7.13 1.63
C SER A 356 4.36 -8.38 1.65
N PRO A 357 5.42 -8.52 0.80
CA PRO A 357 6.32 -9.68 0.88
C PRO A 357 7.10 -9.79 2.19
N GLN A 358 7.25 -8.70 2.93
CA GLN A 358 7.91 -8.73 4.24
C GLN A 358 6.96 -9.11 5.37
N LEU A 359 5.71 -8.65 5.30
CA LEU A 359 4.69 -8.97 6.31
C LEU A 359 4.15 -10.39 6.19
N THR A 360 4.01 -10.94 4.97
CA THR A 360 3.38 -12.24 4.74
C THR A 360 4.32 -13.31 4.19
N GLY A 361 5.54 -12.92 3.78
CA GLY A 361 6.52 -13.81 3.20
C GLY A 361 6.69 -13.66 1.68
N VAL A 362 7.91 -13.85 1.21
CA VAL A 362 8.25 -13.78 -0.23
C VAL A 362 7.68 -14.96 -1.02
N ALA A 363 7.45 -16.10 -0.38
CA ALA A 363 6.86 -17.29 -1.00
C ALA A 363 5.41 -17.06 -1.43
N ASP A 364 4.64 -16.30 -0.63
CA ASP A 364 3.23 -15.99 -0.90
C ASP A 364 3.06 -14.83 -1.89
N ASN A 365 4.08 -13.99 -2.05
CA ASN A 365 4.07 -12.81 -2.93
C ASN A 365 5.31 -12.72 -3.84
N PRO A 366 5.68 -13.77 -4.58
CA PRO A 366 6.94 -13.80 -5.32
C PRO A 366 7.00 -12.77 -6.46
N ASP A 367 5.84 -12.32 -6.95
CA ASP A 367 5.74 -11.43 -8.12
C ASP A 367 5.83 -9.95 -7.73
N LEU A 368 5.40 -9.58 -6.53
CA LEU A 368 5.27 -8.17 -6.13
C LEU A 368 6.59 -7.39 -6.20
N PRO A 369 7.76 -7.93 -5.77
CA PRO A 369 9.03 -7.23 -5.91
C PRO A 369 9.42 -6.94 -7.37
N PHE A 370 8.82 -7.67 -8.34
CA PHE A 370 9.05 -7.47 -9.78
C PHE A 370 8.04 -6.52 -10.41
N ALA A 371 6.97 -6.13 -9.72
CA ALA A 371 5.96 -5.17 -10.18
C ALA A 371 6.48 -3.72 -10.19
N SER A 372 7.67 -3.50 -10.73
CA SER A 372 8.36 -2.21 -10.72
C SER A 372 9.29 -2.06 -11.92
N SER A 373 9.34 -0.83 -12.47
CA SER A 373 10.33 -0.43 -13.48
C SER A 373 11.68 0.00 -12.91
N LEU A 374 11.82 0.07 -11.59
CA LEU A 374 13.01 0.58 -10.86
C LEU A 374 13.42 2.01 -11.29
N CYS A 375 12.47 2.87 -11.68
CA CYS A 375 12.77 4.23 -12.15
C CYS A 375 13.19 5.21 -11.04
N GLY A 376 13.04 4.87 -9.77
CA GLY A 376 13.43 5.70 -8.63
C GLY A 376 12.38 6.71 -8.16
N ALA A 377 11.37 7.06 -8.96
CA ALA A 377 10.40 8.10 -8.64
C ALA A 377 9.69 7.92 -7.27
N CYS A 378 9.49 6.68 -6.83
CA CYS A 378 8.88 6.39 -5.53
C CYS A 378 9.79 6.77 -4.34
N TYR A 379 11.12 6.75 -4.50
CA TYR A 379 12.06 7.24 -3.52
C TYR A 379 12.05 8.78 -3.45
N ASP A 380 12.06 9.41 -4.61
CA ASP A 380 12.11 10.89 -4.70
C ASP A 380 10.92 11.55 -4.00
N VAL A 381 9.74 10.94 -4.10
CA VAL A 381 8.51 11.50 -3.51
C VAL A 381 8.24 11.04 -2.08
N CYS A 382 8.96 10.04 -1.56
CA CYS A 382 8.65 9.48 -0.24
C CYS A 382 8.93 10.51 0.87
N PRO A 383 7.92 10.93 1.67
CA PRO A 383 8.11 11.96 2.70
C PRO A 383 8.91 11.48 3.91
N VAL A 384 9.19 10.19 4.02
CA VAL A 384 10.01 9.57 5.07
C VAL A 384 11.21 8.80 4.49
N ALA A 385 11.64 9.18 3.29
CA ALA A 385 12.86 8.74 2.61
C ALA A 385 13.08 7.21 2.60
N ILE A 386 12.04 6.43 2.24
CA ILE A 386 12.16 4.98 2.09
C ILE A 386 12.80 4.67 0.73
N ASP A 387 13.97 4.03 0.73
CA ASP A 387 14.62 3.57 -0.51
C ASP A 387 13.95 2.29 -1.05
N ILE A 388 12.76 2.48 -1.62
CA ILE A 388 11.96 1.40 -2.20
C ILE A 388 12.73 0.66 -3.32
N PRO A 389 13.44 1.34 -4.26
CA PRO A 389 14.22 0.66 -5.29
C PRO A 389 15.28 -0.30 -4.74
N ALA A 390 16.04 0.10 -3.73
CA ALA A 390 17.03 -0.77 -3.10
C ALA A 390 16.38 -1.98 -2.40
N MET A 391 15.25 -1.76 -1.73
CA MET A 391 14.48 -2.84 -1.11
C MET A 391 13.92 -3.82 -2.14
N LEU A 392 13.44 -3.34 -3.28
CA LEU A 392 12.94 -4.21 -4.35
C LEU A 392 14.04 -5.15 -4.85
N VAL A 393 15.26 -4.63 -5.04
CA VAL A 393 16.41 -5.46 -5.45
C VAL A 393 16.74 -6.50 -4.38
N HIS A 394 16.73 -6.12 -3.11
CA HIS A 394 16.93 -7.03 -1.99
C HIS A 394 15.87 -8.15 -1.96
N LEU A 395 14.58 -7.80 -2.06
CA LEU A 395 13.50 -8.78 -2.04
C LEU A 395 13.49 -9.68 -3.27
N ARG A 396 13.88 -9.19 -4.45
CA ARG A 396 14.09 -10.02 -5.64
C ARG A 396 15.14 -11.09 -5.41
N SER A 397 16.25 -10.75 -4.74
CA SER A 397 17.25 -11.75 -4.34
C SER A 397 16.65 -12.80 -3.43
N ARG A 398 15.90 -12.39 -2.40
CA ARG A 398 15.23 -13.33 -1.47
C ARG A 398 14.22 -14.25 -2.17
N VAL A 399 13.47 -13.75 -3.14
CA VAL A 399 12.56 -14.59 -3.96
C VAL A 399 13.35 -15.62 -4.75
N VAL A 400 14.50 -15.26 -5.32
CA VAL A 400 15.36 -16.20 -6.05
C VAL A 400 15.96 -17.25 -5.10
N ASP A 401 16.43 -16.83 -3.94
CA ASP A 401 17.00 -17.73 -2.93
C ASP A 401 15.95 -18.73 -2.42
N ASP A 402 14.72 -18.25 -2.15
CA ASP A 402 13.59 -19.10 -1.75
C ASP A 402 13.22 -20.12 -2.85
N LYS A 403 13.15 -19.68 -4.10
CA LYS A 403 12.90 -20.59 -5.25
C LYS A 403 13.99 -21.64 -5.35
N LEU A 404 15.26 -21.27 -5.18
CA LEU A 404 16.37 -22.22 -5.25
C LEU A 404 16.36 -23.22 -4.10
N ALA A 405 15.98 -22.79 -2.90
CA ALA A 405 15.88 -23.65 -1.73
C ALA A 405 14.78 -24.72 -1.85
N HIS A 406 13.68 -24.38 -2.53
CA HIS A 406 12.53 -25.28 -2.66
C HIS A 406 12.54 -26.10 -3.96
N HIS A 407 13.41 -25.82 -4.93
CA HIS A 407 13.54 -26.60 -6.18
C HIS A 407 14.63 -27.66 -6.08
N ARG A 408 14.28 -28.92 -6.33
CA ARG A 408 15.20 -30.07 -6.34
C ARG A 408 16.08 -30.16 -7.62
N GLY A 409 16.40 -29.06 -8.28
CA GLY A 409 17.25 -29.08 -9.48
C GLY A 409 17.38 -27.73 -10.15
N PRO A 410 18.28 -27.58 -11.14
CA PRO A 410 18.44 -26.33 -11.86
C PRO A 410 17.17 -25.98 -12.66
N THR A 411 16.58 -24.83 -12.37
CA THR A 411 15.48 -24.31 -13.18
C THR A 411 16.00 -23.77 -14.52
N PRO A 412 15.20 -23.76 -15.61
CA PRO A 412 15.59 -23.13 -16.87
C PRO A 412 16.02 -21.66 -16.70
N GLU A 413 15.38 -20.92 -15.78
CA GLU A 413 15.74 -19.55 -15.41
C GLU A 413 17.14 -19.48 -14.79
N ALA A 414 17.42 -20.34 -13.81
CA ALA A 414 18.74 -20.40 -13.17
C ALA A 414 19.85 -20.79 -14.16
N ALA A 415 19.58 -21.71 -15.09
CA ALA A 415 20.52 -22.09 -16.14
C ALA A 415 20.78 -20.91 -17.11
N ALA A 416 19.74 -20.20 -17.52
CA ALA A 416 19.86 -19.01 -18.37
C ALA A 416 20.66 -17.90 -17.68
N MET A 417 20.41 -17.62 -16.38
CA MET A 417 21.12 -16.62 -15.63
C MET A 417 22.61 -16.99 -15.39
N ARG A 418 22.91 -18.26 -15.15
CA ARG A 418 24.30 -18.74 -15.08
C ARG A 418 25.02 -18.57 -16.40
N GLY A 419 24.36 -18.92 -17.53
CA GLY A 419 24.91 -18.73 -18.87
C GLY A 419 25.18 -17.25 -19.18
N LEU A 420 24.26 -16.37 -18.78
CA LEU A 420 24.42 -14.92 -18.92
C LEU A 420 25.58 -14.40 -18.06
N ALA A 421 25.64 -14.79 -16.79
CA ALA A 421 26.74 -14.43 -15.90
C ALA A 421 28.10 -14.90 -16.43
N TRP A 422 28.18 -16.15 -16.92
CA TRP A 422 29.38 -16.68 -17.56
C TRP A 422 29.78 -15.89 -18.80
N THR A 423 28.83 -15.48 -19.63
CA THR A 423 29.09 -14.69 -20.83
C THR A 423 29.58 -13.29 -20.50
N MET A 424 28.98 -12.64 -19.49
CA MET A 424 29.28 -11.24 -19.12
C MET A 424 30.52 -11.10 -18.24
N SER A 425 30.96 -12.15 -17.56
CA SER A 425 32.13 -12.11 -16.66
C SER A 425 33.49 -12.04 -17.37
N ASP A 426 33.53 -12.20 -18.70
CA ASP A 426 34.74 -12.09 -19.48
C ASP A 426 34.56 -11.13 -20.66
N PRO A 427 35.45 -10.10 -20.83
CA PRO A 427 35.33 -9.13 -21.89
C PRO A 427 35.36 -9.69 -23.32
N ARG A 428 36.07 -10.82 -23.54
CA ARG A 428 36.16 -11.45 -24.87
C ARG A 428 34.86 -12.17 -25.18
N ARG A 429 34.34 -12.95 -24.23
CA ARG A 429 33.05 -13.65 -24.38
C ARG A 429 31.92 -12.66 -24.61
N TRP A 430 31.89 -11.58 -23.83
CA TRP A 430 30.90 -10.51 -23.99
C TRP A 430 30.99 -9.85 -25.37
N THR A 431 32.20 -9.51 -25.83
CA THR A 431 32.40 -8.92 -27.17
C THR A 431 31.94 -9.87 -28.28
N TRP A 432 32.23 -11.17 -28.13
CA TRP A 432 31.77 -12.18 -29.08
C TRP A 432 30.24 -12.29 -29.10
N ALA A 433 29.60 -12.34 -27.93
CA ALA A 433 28.15 -12.37 -27.82
C ALA A 433 27.46 -11.14 -28.44
N LEU A 434 28.01 -9.94 -28.24
CA LEU A 434 27.52 -8.71 -28.87
C LEU A 434 27.67 -8.76 -30.41
N ARG A 435 28.78 -9.32 -30.93
CA ARG A 435 28.97 -9.49 -32.35
C ARG A 435 28.01 -10.53 -32.96
N ALA A 436 27.81 -11.64 -32.24
CA ALA A 436 26.86 -12.66 -32.65
C ALA A 436 25.40 -12.12 -32.63
N GLY A 437 25.06 -11.26 -31.68
CA GLY A 437 23.77 -10.58 -31.58
C GLY A 437 23.42 -9.73 -32.82
N ARG A 438 24.41 -9.34 -33.63
CA ARG A 438 24.20 -8.66 -34.91
C ARG A 438 23.43 -9.52 -35.94
N ALA A 439 23.48 -10.86 -35.79
CA ALA A 439 22.68 -11.74 -36.65
C ALA A 439 21.17 -11.50 -36.44
N GLY A 440 20.74 -10.97 -35.32
CA GLY A 440 19.35 -10.52 -35.07
C GLY A 440 18.86 -9.47 -36.10
N ARG A 441 19.74 -8.82 -36.84
CA ARG A 441 19.38 -7.92 -37.96
C ARG A 441 18.57 -8.65 -39.04
N LEU A 442 18.75 -9.94 -39.17
CA LEU A 442 18.00 -10.76 -40.14
C LEU A 442 16.52 -10.86 -39.78
N LEU A 443 16.19 -10.82 -38.46
CA LEU A 443 14.82 -10.84 -37.96
C LEU A 443 14.08 -9.51 -38.19
N GLY A 444 14.80 -8.41 -38.30
CA GLY A 444 14.27 -7.05 -38.53
C GLY A 444 14.43 -6.60 -40.01
N ARG A 445 14.50 -7.49 -40.99
CA ARG A 445 14.86 -7.17 -42.38
C ARG A 445 13.88 -6.24 -43.08
N ARG A 446 12.60 -6.26 -42.71
CA ARG A 446 11.50 -5.54 -43.38
C ARG A 446 11.15 -4.21 -42.67
N TYR A 447 11.51 -4.07 -41.39
CA TYR A 447 11.26 -2.90 -40.57
C TYR A 447 12.46 -2.64 -39.65
N ASP A 448 12.73 -1.39 -39.28
CA ASP A 448 13.84 -1.05 -38.36
C ASP A 448 13.65 -1.57 -36.92
N ARG A 449 12.68 -2.52 -36.73
CA ARG A 449 12.28 -3.09 -35.46
C ARG A 449 12.02 -4.57 -35.60
N ILE A 450 12.29 -5.32 -34.53
CA ILE A 450 11.93 -6.73 -34.39
C ILE A 450 10.64 -6.76 -33.54
N ARG A 451 9.53 -7.16 -34.15
CA ARG A 451 8.21 -7.26 -33.53
C ARG A 451 7.97 -8.59 -32.84
N HIS A 452 8.61 -9.65 -33.33
CA HIS A 452 8.43 -11.02 -32.83
C HIS A 452 9.78 -11.70 -32.71
N LEU A 453 10.09 -12.20 -31.52
CA LEU A 453 11.20 -13.09 -31.25
C LEU A 453 10.69 -14.54 -31.15
N PRO A 454 11.43 -15.53 -31.58
CA PRO A 454 11.03 -16.92 -31.49
C PRO A 454 11.17 -17.49 -30.09
N GLY A 455 10.36 -18.50 -29.76
CA GLY A 455 10.44 -19.26 -28.51
C GLY A 455 10.23 -18.42 -27.26
N PRO A 456 10.92 -18.74 -26.16
CA PRO A 456 10.77 -18.02 -24.87
C PRO A 456 11.08 -16.52 -24.93
N LEU A 457 11.88 -16.09 -25.90
CA LEU A 457 12.18 -14.68 -26.13
C LEU A 457 10.98 -13.90 -26.68
N GLY A 458 9.96 -14.57 -27.19
CA GLY A 458 8.70 -13.99 -27.63
C GLY A 458 7.97 -13.22 -26.52
N ALA A 459 8.12 -13.65 -25.29
CA ALA A 459 7.60 -12.92 -24.11
C ALA A 459 8.12 -11.47 -24.02
N TRP A 460 9.35 -11.21 -24.47
CA TRP A 460 9.90 -9.86 -24.50
C TRP A 460 9.22 -8.97 -25.54
N THR A 461 8.88 -9.53 -26.70
CA THR A 461 8.26 -8.79 -27.80
C THR A 461 6.73 -8.82 -27.78
N SER A 462 6.10 -9.45 -26.81
CA SER A 462 4.63 -9.44 -26.64
C SER A 462 4.08 -8.05 -26.29
N SER A 463 4.89 -7.22 -25.62
CA SER A 463 4.49 -5.89 -25.13
C SER A 463 5.35 -4.74 -25.66
N ARG A 464 6.40 -5.01 -26.44
CA ARG A 464 7.34 -4.00 -26.95
C ARG A 464 8.07 -4.47 -28.19
N ASP A 465 8.43 -3.53 -29.06
CA ASP A 465 9.32 -3.79 -30.16
C ASP A 465 10.78 -3.70 -29.73
N LEU A 466 11.67 -4.51 -30.30
CA LEU A 466 13.11 -4.35 -30.15
C LEU A 466 13.67 -3.52 -31.33
N PRO A 467 14.55 -2.55 -31.07
CA PRO A 467 15.25 -1.88 -32.18
C PRO A 467 16.14 -2.89 -32.90
N ARG A 468 16.27 -2.70 -34.20
CA ARG A 468 17.17 -3.52 -35.01
C ARG A 468 18.61 -3.36 -34.51
N PRO A 469 19.35 -4.45 -34.21
CA PRO A 469 20.74 -4.34 -33.78
C PRO A 469 21.59 -3.48 -34.74
N PRO A 470 22.54 -2.68 -34.24
CA PRO A 470 23.38 -1.84 -35.08
C PRO A 470 24.28 -2.69 -35.99
N ARG A 471 24.77 -2.11 -37.09
CA ARG A 471 25.71 -2.76 -37.99
C ARG A 471 27.06 -3.06 -37.34
N GLN A 472 27.48 -2.19 -36.44
CA GLN A 472 28.72 -2.28 -35.69
C GLN A 472 28.41 -2.22 -34.19
N THR A 473 29.10 -2.98 -33.36
CA THR A 473 28.95 -2.87 -31.90
C THR A 473 29.60 -1.57 -31.42
N PHE A 474 29.08 -1.00 -30.32
CA PHE A 474 29.71 0.19 -29.73
C PHE A 474 31.22 -0.01 -29.43
N ARG A 475 31.61 -1.19 -28.95
CA ARG A 475 33.00 -1.50 -28.66
C ARG A 475 33.90 -1.54 -29.91
N ASP A 476 33.34 -2.03 -31.03
CA ASP A 476 34.10 -2.05 -32.29
C ASP A 476 34.19 -0.62 -32.88
N TRP A 477 33.10 0.17 -32.81
CA TRP A 477 33.10 1.57 -33.19
C TRP A 477 34.08 2.38 -32.34
N TRP A 478 34.02 2.23 -31.00
CA TRP A 478 34.93 2.95 -30.10
C TRP A 478 36.41 2.69 -30.37
N ARG A 479 36.76 1.43 -30.69
CA ARG A 479 38.13 1.09 -31.05
C ARG A 479 38.55 1.71 -32.38
N ALA A 480 37.66 1.77 -33.37
CA ALA A 480 37.98 2.35 -34.68
C ALA A 480 38.13 3.86 -34.62
N GLU A 481 37.33 4.56 -33.84
CA GLU A 481 37.33 6.03 -33.75
C GLU A 481 38.37 6.59 -32.78
N ARG A 482 38.81 5.82 -31.80
CA ARG A 482 39.72 6.27 -30.74
C ARG A 482 41.06 5.48 -30.67
N SER A 483 41.31 4.58 -31.61
CA SER A 483 42.68 4.07 -31.79
C SER A 483 43.46 5.14 -32.53
N PRO A 484 44.63 5.59 -31.97
CA PRO A 484 45.49 6.59 -32.64
C PRO A 484 46.02 6.06 -33.97
#